data_1f99ef37b8b5812b8e7efe4716e09e04
#
_entry.id   1f99ef37b8b5812b8e7efe4716e09e04
#
_cell.length_a   1.000
_cell.length_b   1.000
_cell.length_c   1.000
_cell.angle_alpha   90.00
_cell.angle_beta   90.00
_cell.angle_gamma   90.00
#
_symmetry.space_group_name_H-M   'P 1'
#
loop_
_entity.id
_entity.type
_entity.pdbx_description
1 polymer ?
#
loop_
_entity_poly.entity_id
_entity_poly.type
_entity_poly.pdbx_seq_one_letter_code
_entity_poly.pdbx_strand_id
1 'polypeptide(L)'
;DQLTSGTTWHAAGLVSQLGPSAAITKIRKYTLDLYKELEKKVDHSAGLRLNGALSIAENKGRWQELQRQATTAQLFDVDVRILDKEQIKKDYPIVNTDEVLGGIFMPGDGAADPSGVTHMLAKAARIEGAKIFEKSPVDEIITKNGKISGVKVNGQKIDCEYIVLASGMWSRQIGEKAGVSIPLYPAEHFYIITEPIENLSKTLPVIRDFDNRTYIKEDAGKILVGIFESQSIPAWDKINKVPENFSFGEFQENFEHFEPYLATAIKRFPVLETAGIRKFFSGPESFTPDTNTLLGEVPEVENFFVCCGLNSIGIGSGGGVGKVTAEW
;
A
#
# COMPACT_ATOMS: atom_id res chain seq x y z
N ASP A 1 1.34 20.16 2.38
CA ASP A 1 2.60 19.87 1.69
C ASP A 1 2.41 19.77 0.18
N GLN A 2 2.95 18.74 -0.47
CA GLN A 2 2.80 18.49 -1.90
C GLN A 2 2.38 17.03 -2.12
N LEU A 3 1.99 16.71 -3.34
CA LEU A 3 1.64 15.34 -3.70
C LEU A 3 2.76 14.39 -3.36
N THR A 4 2.42 13.20 -2.88
CA THR A 4 3.30 12.09 -2.47
C THR A 4 4.11 12.28 -1.18
N SER A 5 4.13 13.46 -0.57
CA SER A 5 5.02 13.81 0.56
C SER A 5 4.81 13.01 1.86
N GLY A 6 3.69 12.30 1.98
CA GLY A 6 3.41 11.42 3.11
C GLY A 6 4.08 10.05 2.97
N THR A 7 3.28 8.97 3.07
CA THR A 7 3.76 7.58 2.96
C THR A 7 3.88 7.08 1.53
N THR A 8 3.31 7.81 0.56
CA THR A 8 3.21 7.35 -0.83
C THR A 8 4.57 7.21 -1.52
N TRP A 9 5.46 8.20 -1.39
CA TRP A 9 6.71 8.26 -2.14
C TRP A 9 7.64 7.06 -1.89
N HIS A 10 7.55 6.46 -0.72
CA HIS A 10 8.39 5.32 -0.33
C HIS A 10 7.67 3.97 -0.37
N ALA A 11 6.40 3.93 -0.77
CA ALA A 11 5.66 2.68 -0.84
C ALA A 11 6.31 1.70 -1.83
N ALA A 12 6.29 0.40 -1.51
CA ALA A 12 6.83 -0.64 -2.41
C ALA A 12 6.04 -0.75 -3.73
N GLY A 13 4.83 -0.21 -3.76
CA GLY A 13 4.01 -0.12 -4.97
C GLY A 13 3.39 -1.43 -5.43
N LEU A 14 3.24 -2.42 -4.56
CA LEU A 14 2.61 -3.69 -4.94
C LEU A 14 1.14 -3.50 -5.29
N VAL A 15 0.71 -4.06 -6.41
CA VAL A 15 -0.70 -4.08 -6.83
C VAL A 15 -1.18 -5.51 -7.00
N SER A 16 -2.37 -5.79 -6.46
CA SER A 16 -2.97 -7.13 -6.53
C SER A 16 -4.48 -7.03 -6.70
N GLN A 17 -5.05 -7.99 -7.40
CA GLN A 17 -6.48 -8.04 -7.71
C GLN A 17 -7.29 -8.66 -6.57
N LEU A 18 -6.79 -9.75 -5.99
CA LEU A 18 -7.50 -10.48 -4.95
C LEU A 18 -7.27 -9.85 -3.57
N GLY A 19 -8.34 -9.70 -2.80
CA GLY A 19 -8.32 -9.22 -1.42
C GLY A 19 -8.90 -10.23 -0.44
N PRO A 20 -8.83 -9.97 0.87
CA PRO A 20 -9.34 -10.87 1.91
C PRO A 20 -10.86 -10.96 1.93
N SER A 21 -11.57 -10.07 1.28
CA SER A 21 -13.04 -10.05 1.17
C SER A 21 -13.48 -9.71 -0.25
N ALA A 22 -14.76 -9.99 -0.55
CA ALA A 22 -15.39 -9.63 -1.81
C ALA A 22 -15.32 -8.11 -2.09
N ALA A 23 -15.56 -7.28 -1.07
CA ALA A 23 -15.50 -5.83 -1.19
C ALA A 23 -14.09 -5.36 -1.56
N ILE A 24 -13.07 -5.82 -0.84
CA ILE A 24 -11.67 -5.46 -1.14
C ILE A 24 -11.22 -5.98 -2.50
N THR A 25 -11.66 -7.16 -2.91
CA THR A 25 -11.38 -7.69 -4.26
C THR A 25 -11.95 -6.77 -5.34
N LYS A 26 -13.21 -6.34 -5.20
CA LYS A 26 -13.83 -5.40 -6.15
C LYS A 26 -13.10 -4.05 -6.20
N ILE A 27 -12.74 -3.51 -5.04
CA ILE A 27 -11.96 -2.26 -4.91
C ILE A 27 -10.62 -2.37 -5.64
N ARG A 28 -9.88 -3.46 -5.43
CA ARG A 28 -8.56 -3.67 -6.05
C ARG A 28 -8.65 -3.88 -7.55
N LYS A 29 -9.60 -4.72 -8.02
CA LYS A 29 -9.83 -4.91 -9.46
C LYS A 29 -10.14 -3.59 -10.15
N TYR A 30 -11.10 -2.82 -9.61
CA TYR A 30 -11.44 -1.52 -10.16
C TYR A 30 -10.23 -0.57 -10.17
N THR A 31 -9.44 -0.55 -9.10
CA THR A 31 -8.23 0.28 -9.02
C THR A 31 -7.27 -0.02 -10.15
N LEU A 32 -6.97 -1.30 -10.37
CA LEU A 32 -6.03 -1.72 -11.40
C LEU A 32 -6.55 -1.43 -12.82
N ASP A 33 -7.84 -1.64 -13.04
CA ASP A 33 -8.46 -1.35 -14.35
C ASP A 33 -8.49 0.17 -14.61
N LEU A 34 -8.79 0.98 -13.59
CA LEU A 34 -8.69 2.44 -13.67
C LEU A 34 -7.27 2.91 -14.03
N TYR A 35 -6.24 2.34 -13.41
CA TYR A 35 -4.86 2.72 -13.71
C TYR A 35 -4.50 2.40 -15.17
N LYS A 36 -4.86 1.21 -15.66
CA LYS A 36 -4.67 0.83 -17.09
C LYS A 36 -5.41 1.75 -18.04
N GLU A 37 -6.60 2.22 -17.66
CA GLU A 37 -7.39 3.15 -18.45
C GLU A 37 -6.77 4.53 -18.47
N LEU A 38 -6.38 5.04 -17.31
CA LEU A 38 -5.82 6.38 -17.18
C LEU A 38 -4.44 6.52 -17.85
N GLU A 39 -3.58 5.50 -17.79
CA GLU A 39 -2.31 5.52 -18.54
C GLU A 39 -2.50 5.77 -20.04
N LYS A 40 -3.65 5.34 -20.60
CA LYS A 40 -3.98 5.57 -22.01
C LYS A 40 -4.62 6.94 -22.27
N LYS A 41 -5.29 7.52 -21.25
CA LYS A 41 -6.04 8.78 -21.38
C LYS A 41 -5.24 10.02 -21.04
N VAL A 42 -4.35 9.89 -20.06
CA VAL A 42 -3.55 11.02 -19.60
C VAL A 42 -2.09 10.73 -19.91
N ASP A 43 -1.40 11.66 -20.56
CA ASP A 43 0.01 11.53 -20.90
C ASP A 43 0.88 11.51 -19.63
N HIS A 44 0.76 10.42 -18.86
CA HIS A 44 1.52 10.14 -17.62
C HIS A 44 1.43 8.66 -17.28
N SER A 45 2.54 8.00 -17.01
CA SER A 45 2.58 6.59 -16.65
C SER A 45 2.45 6.38 -15.14
N ALA A 46 1.67 5.39 -14.76
CA ALA A 46 1.66 4.83 -13.41
C ALA A 46 2.83 3.85 -13.17
N GLY A 47 3.65 3.60 -14.17
CA GLY A 47 4.74 2.62 -14.10
C GLY A 47 4.27 1.20 -13.82
N LEU A 48 3.11 0.82 -14.38
CA LEU A 48 2.54 -0.52 -14.19
C LEU A 48 3.45 -1.59 -14.80
N ARG A 49 3.85 -2.55 -13.97
CA ARG A 49 4.58 -3.75 -14.35
C ARG A 49 3.83 -4.97 -13.84
N LEU A 50 3.00 -5.56 -14.71
CA LEU A 50 2.14 -6.71 -14.37
C LEU A 50 2.85 -8.02 -14.71
N ASN A 51 3.96 -8.26 -14.03
CA ASN A 51 4.76 -9.49 -14.17
C ASN A 51 4.22 -10.65 -13.32
N GLY A 52 3.09 -10.45 -12.66
CA GLY A 52 2.47 -11.40 -11.76
C GLY A 52 2.91 -11.26 -10.31
N ALA A 53 2.23 -12.02 -9.46
CA ALA A 53 2.63 -12.26 -8.08
C ALA A 53 2.53 -13.74 -7.72
N LEU A 54 3.58 -14.27 -7.12
CA LEU A 54 3.65 -15.62 -6.57
C LEU A 54 3.54 -15.53 -5.04
N SER A 55 2.57 -16.24 -4.47
CA SER A 55 2.47 -16.45 -3.03
C SER A 55 2.79 -17.90 -2.72
N ILE A 56 3.73 -18.16 -1.81
CA ILE A 56 4.20 -19.49 -1.45
C ILE A 56 3.74 -19.91 -0.06
N ALA A 57 3.67 -21.19 0.19
CA ALA A 57 3.27 -21.80 1.46
C ALA A 57 4.29 -22.84 1.94
N GLU A 58 4.71 -22.74 3.21
CA GLU A 58 5.56 -23.72 3.90
C GLU A 58 4.76 -24.66 4.79
N ASN A 59 3.63 -24.22 5.32
CA ASN A 59 2.83 -25.03 6.23
C ASN A 59 1.46 -25.37 5.64
N LYS A 60 0.84 -26.43 6.17
CA LYS A 60 -0.45 -26.94 5.68
C LYS A 60 -1.57 -25.90 5.77
N GLY A 61 -1.60 -25.08 6.83
CA GLY A 61 -2.63 -24.05 6.99
C GLY A 61 -2.54 -22.98 5.91
N ARG A 62 -1.34 -22.49 5.64
CA ARG A 62 -1.10 -21.53 4.55
C ARG A 62 -1.43 -22.14 3.20
N TRP A 63 -1.04 -23.38 2.97
CA TRP A 63 -1.34 -24.07 1.72
C TRP A 63 -2.86 -24.19 1.47
N GLN A 64 -3.62 -24.60 2.49
CA GLN A 64 -5.07 -24.62 2.40
C GLN A 64 -5.67 -23.25 2.13
N GLU A 65 -5.14 -22.21 2.79
CA GLU A 65 -5.59 -20.83 2.57
C GLU A 65 -5.30 -20.36 1.13
N LEU A 66 -4.15 -20.64 0.58
CA LEU A 66 -3.83 -20.28 -0.82
C LEU A 66 -4.74 -21.03 -1.82
N GLN A 67 -5.03 -22.32 -1.58
CA GLN A 67 -5.98 -23.07 -2.40
C GLN A 67 -7.38 -22.49 -2.31
N ARG A 68 -7.84 -22.08 -1.11
CA ARG A 68 -9.11 -21.38 -0.92
C ARG A 68 -9.13 -20.05 -1.68
N GLN A 69 -8.04 -19.27 -1.62
CA GLN A 69 -7.92 -18.03 -2.38
C GLN A 69 -8.01 -18.28 -3.89
N ALA A 70 -7.36 -19.31 -4.41
CA ALA A 70 -7.45 -19.68 -5.82
C ALA A 70 -8.88 -20.04 -6.24
N THR A 71 -9.63 -20.74 -5.40
CA THR A 71 -11.05 -21.05 -5.64
C THR A 71 -11.89 -19.77 -5.60
N THR A 72 -11.65 -18.90 -4.60
CA THR A 72 -12.38 -17.65 -4.44
C THR A 72 -12.15 -16.70 -5.64
N ALA A 73 -10.94 -16.69 -6.18
CA ALA A 73 -10.56 -15.85 -7.32
C ALA A 73 -11.47 -16.07 -8.55
N GLN A 74 -11.93 -17.31 -8.76
CA GLN A 74 -12.84 -17.66 -9.86
C GLN A 74 -14.17 -16.89 -9.77
N LEU A 75 -14.65 -16.58 -8.56
CA LEU A 75 -15.89 -15.80 -8.35
C LEU A 75 -15.76 -14.34 -8.81
N PHE A 76 -14.56 -13.89 -9.06
CA PHE A 76 -14.23 -12.50 -9.43
C PHE A 76 -13.50 -12.41 -10.77
N ASP A 77 -13.47 -13.48 -11.57
CA ASP A 77 -12.75 -13.54 -12.84
C ASP A 77 -11.27 -13.11 -12.68
N VAL A 78 -10.62 -13.53 -11.60
CA VAL A 78 -9.17 -13.34 -11.38
C VAL A 78 -8.45 -14.60 -11.80
N ASP A 79 -7.53 -14.47 -12.77
CA ASP A 79 -6.69 -15.59 -13.20
C ASP A 79 -5.71 -15.97 -12.08
N VAL A 80 -5.77 -17.23 -11.65
CA VAL A 80 -4.89 -17.80 -10.62
C VAL A 80 -4.47 -19.21 -11.04
N ARG A 81 -3.18 -19.46 -10.98
CA ARG A 81 -2.57 -20.76 -11.23
C ARG A 81 -2.04 -21.34 -9.94
N ILE A 82 -2.44 -22.56 -9.63
CA ILE A 82 -1.89 -23.34 -8.52
C ILE A 82 -0.60 -24.00 -9.04
N LEU A 83 0.49 -23.78 -8.33
CA LEU A 83 1.81 -24.32 -8.67
C LEU A 83 2.28 -25.27 -7.57
N ASP A 84 2.76 -26.42 -7.97
CA ASP A 84 3.47 -27.32 -7.05
C ASP A 84 4.94 -26.89 -6.84
N LYS A 85 5.61 -27.56 -5.92
CA LYS A 85 7.00 -27.29 -5.57
C LYS A 85 7.95 -27.35 -6.78
N GLU A 86 7.79 -28.34 -7.64
CA GLU A 86 8.67 -28.57 -8.79
C GLU A 86 8.47 -27.50 -9.87
N GLN A 87 7.23 -27.08 -10.08
CA GLN A 87 6.91 -25.96 -10.97
C GLN A 87 7.53 -24.66 -10.46
N ILE A 88 7.41 -24.38 -9.15
CA ILE A 88 8.02 -23.18 -8.53
C ILE A 88 9.54 -23.22 -8.70
N LYS A 89 10.18 -24.36 -8.41
CA LYS A 89 11.62 -24.52 -8.56
C LYS A 89 12.10 -24.29 -9.99
N LYS A 90 11.34 -24.78 -10.97
CA LYS A 90 11.65 -24.65 -12.39
C LYS A 90 11.47 -23.21 -12.88
N ASP A 91 10.32 -22.59 -12.56
CA ASP A 91 9.92 -21.31 -13.15
C ASP A 91 10.53 -20.12 -12.40
N TYR A 92 10.85 -20.31 -11.12
CA TYR A 92 11.42 -19.27 -10.22
C TYR A 92 12.65 -19.79 -9.47
N PRO A 93 13.77 -20.04 -10.16
CA PRO A 93 14.98 -20.66 -9.58
C PRO A 93 15.64 -19.84 -8.48
N ILE A 94 15.24 -18.58 -8.30
CA ILE A 94 15.65 -17.71 -7.19
C ILE A 94 15.07 -18.17 -5.84
N VAL A 95 14.00 -18.98 -5.87
CA VAL A 95 13.29 -19.47 -4.67
C VAL A 95 13.92 -20.78 -4.20
N ASN A 96 14.41 -20.80 -2.97
CA ASN A 96 14.69 -22.08 -2.31
C ASN A 96 13.36 -22.76 -1.95
N THR A 97 13.10 -23.92 -2.54
CA THR A 97 11.83 -24.62 -2.40
C THR A 97 11.85 -25.76 -1.35
N ASP A 98 12.91 -25.93 -0.57
CA ASP A 98 13.07 -27.11 0.29
C ASP A 98 11.88 -27.37 1.22
N GLU A 99 11.32 -26.33 1.83
CA GLU A 99 10.18 -26.40 2.75
C GLU A 99 8.85 -25.97 2.09
N VAL A 100 8.87 -25.64 0.79
CA VAL A 100 7.67 -25.18 0.08
C VAL A 100 6.73 -26.35 -0.22
N LEU A 101 5.47 -26.23 0.13
CA LEU A 101 4.41 -27.18 -0.19
C LEU A 101 3.76 -26.88 -1.56
N GLY A 102 3.74 -25.63 -1.97
CA GLY A 102 3.19 -25.13 -3.20
C GLY A 102 2.94 -23.62 -3.14
N GLY A 103 2.32 -23.08 -4.15
CA GLY A 103 2.01 -21.66 -4.24
C GLY A 103 0.87 -21.36 -5.20
N ILE A 104 0.45 -20.12 -5.22
CA ILE A 104 -0.46 -19.60 -6.25
C ILE A 104 0.22 -18.45 -6.99
N PHE A 105 0.06 -18.44 -8.29
CA PHE A 105 0.54 -17.37 -9.16
C PHE A 105 -0.63 -16.62 -9.79
N MET A 106 -0.65 -15.31 -9.63
CA MET A 106 -1.64 -14.39 -10.19
C MET A 106 -0.97 -13.53 -11.28
N PRO A 107 -1.15 -13.86 -12.57
CA PRO A 107 -0.44 -13.17 -13.66
C PRO A 107 -0.86 -11.70 -13.84
N GLY A 108 -2.07 -11.34 -13.42
CA GLY A 108 -2.59 -9.97 -13.51
C GLY A 108 -2.14 -9.03 -12.38
N ASP A 109 -1.40 -9.55 -11.38
CA ASP A 109 -0.80 -8.78 -10.29
C ASP A 109 0.57 -8.21 -10.70
N GLY A 110 1.17 -7.40 -9.85
CA GLY A 110 2.51 -6.85 -10.08
C GLY A 110 2.84 -5.66 -9.21
N ALA A 111 3.42 -4.65 -9.82
CA ALA A 111 3.80 -3.41 -9.15
C ALA A 111 3.49 -2.18 -10.00
N ALA A 112 3.40 -1.03 -9.35
CA ALA A 112 3.28 0.30 -9.95
C ALA A 112 4.33 1.23 -9.32
N ASP A 113 4.60 2.35 -9.97
CA ASP A 113 5.31 3.47 -9.34
C ASP A 113 4.33 4.28 -8.49
N PRO A 114 4.45 4.32 -7.15
CA PRO A 114 3.51 5.02 -6.29
C PRO A 114 3.39 6.52 -6.58
N SER A 115 4.51 7.16 -6.88
CA SER A 115 4.52 8.58 -7.25
C SER A 115 3.90 8.79 -8.63
N GLY A 116 4.22 7.95 -9.60
CA GLY A 116 3.61 7.95 -10.92
C GLY A 116 2.10 7.79 -10.86
N VAL A 117 1.59 6.81 -10.10
CA VAL A 117 0.15 6.62 -9.84
C VAL A 117 -0.49 7.89 -9.31
N THR A 118 0.10 8.51 -8.28
CA THR A 118 -0.47 9.70 -7.66
C THR A 118 -0.51 10.87 -8.63
N HIS A 119 0.56 11.12 -9.37
CA HIS A 119 0.61 12.20 -10.36
C HIS A 119 -0.33 11.95 -11.54
N MET A 120 -0.47 10.70 -11.98
CA MET A 120 -1.44 10.31 -13.01
C MET A 120 -2.88 10.60 -12.55
N LEU A 121 -3.25 10.15 -11.34
CA LEU A 121 -4.56 10.41 -10.76
C LEU A 121 -4.82 11.92 -10.60
N ALA A 122 -3.85 12.67 -10.11
CA ALA A 122 -3.95 14.12 -9.95
C ALA A 122 -4.13 14.83 -11.30
N LYS A 123 -3.40 14.39 -12.34
CA LYS A 123 -3.53 14.91 -13.70
C LYS A 123 -4.92 14.60 -14.27
N ALA A 124 -5.40 13.37 -14.11
CA ALA A 124 -6.74 12.98 -14.54
C ALA A 124 -7.83 13.79 -13.82
N ALA A 125 -7.73 13.95 -12.50
CA ALA A 125 -8.67 14.75 -11.73
C ALA A 125 -8.71 16.23 -12.19
N ARG A 126 -7.54 16.82 -12.48
CA ARG A 126 -7.48 18.20 -13.02
C ARG A 126 -8.13 18.34 -14.39
N ILE A 127 -7.98 17.35 -15.26
CA ILE A 127 -8.65 17.31 -16.57
C ILE A 127 -10.17 17.29 -16.40
N GLU A 128 -10.67 16.57 -15.40
CA GLU A 128 -12.11 16.53 -15.05
C GLU A 128 -12.57 17.74 -14.21
N GLY A 129 -11.73 18.76 -14.01
CA GLY A 129 -12.08 20.03 -13.39
C GLY A 129 -11.77 20.13 -11.88
N ALA A 130 -11.20 19.11 -11.26
CA ALA A 130 -10.79 19.19 -9.86
C ALA A 130 -9.63 20.19 -9.68
N LYS A 131 -9.72 20.98 -8.59
CA LYS A 131 -8.66 21.91 -8.20
C LYS A 131 -7.83 21.30 -7.09
N ILE A 132 -6.52 21.23 -7.28
CA ILE A 132 -5.56 20.69 -6.31
C ILE A 132 -4.66 21.82 -5.85
N PHE A 133 -4.72 22.12 -4.56
CA PHE A 133 -3.91 23.15 -3.91
C PHE A 133 -2.87 22.49 -3.02
N GLU A 134 -1.61 22.58 -3.41
CA GLU A 134 -0.49 22.13 -2.58
C GLU A 134 -0.11 23.24 -1.59
N LYS A 135 0.63 22.88 -0.52
CA LYS A 135 1.08 23.81 0.54
C LYS A 135 -0.07 24.61 1.16
N SER A 136 -1.23 23.98 1.25
CA SER A 136 -2.47 24.59 1.73
C SER A 136 -3.03 23.78 2.91
N PRO A 137 -2.45 23.94 4.11
CA PRO A 137 -2.89 23.22 5.29
C PRO A 137 -4.31 23.63 5.69
N VAL A 138 -5.10 22.65 6.10
CA VAL A 138 -6.43 22.90 6.69
C VAL A 138 -6.24 23.25 8.17
N ASP A 139 -6.47 24.51 8.52
CA ASP A 139 -6.29 25.02 9.89
C ASP A 139 -7.44 24.55 10.81
N GLU A 140 -8.67 24.56 10.27
CA GLU A 140 -9.90 24.29 11.00
C GLU A 140 -10.93 23.60 10.10
N ILE A 141 -11.71 22.70 10.67
CA ILE A 141 -12.94 22.15 10.05
C ILE A 141 -14.11 22.84 10.70
N ILE A 142 -14.95 23.49 9.89
CA ILE A 142 -16.07 24.32 10.37
C ILE A 142 -17.34 23.51 10.30
N THR A 143 -17.99 23.35 11.46
CA THR A 143 -19.30 22.68 11.58
C THR A 143 -20.37 23.68 12.03
N LYS A 144 -21.60 23.44 11.61
CA LYS A 144 -22.81 24.20 12.06
C LYS A 144 -23.94 23.22 12.29
N ASN A 145 -24.49 23.22 13.50
CA ASN A 145 -25.56 22.30 13.91
C ASN A 145 -25.24 20.81 13.67
N GLY A 146 -23.99 20.38 13.95
CA GLY A 146 -23.57 19.00 13.77
C GLY A 146 -23.28 18.57 12.33
N LYS A 147 -23.24 19.51 11.38
CA LYS A 147 -23.02 19.28 9.96
C LYS A 147 -21.83 20.09 9.44
N ILE A 148 -21.11 19.56 8.44
CA ILE A 148 -20.06 20.30 7.75
C ILE A 148 -20.62 21.58 7.12
N SER A 149 -19.87 22.68 7.24
CA SER A 149 -20.17 23.94 6.57
C SER A 149 -18.97 24.59 5.88
N GLY A 150 -17.76 24.08 6.08
CA GLY A 150 -16.56 24.57 5.40
C GLY A 150 -15.27 24.18 6.09
N VAL A 151 -14.18 24.70 5.56
CA VAL A 151 -12.83 24.60 6.13
C VAL A 151 -12.19 25.99 6.19
N LYS A 152 -11.17 26.13 7.03
CA LYS A 152 -10.30 27.30 7.04
C LYS A 152 -8.90 26.89 6.56
N VAL A 153 -8.40 27.64 5.60
CA VAL A 153 -7.09 27.37 4.97
C VAL A 153 -6.32 28.70 4.92
N ASN A 154 -5.15 28.75 5.55
CA ASN A 154 -4.34 29.97 5.64
C ASN A 154 -5.19 31.19 6.15
N GLY A 155 -6.03 30.96 7.14
CA GLY A 155 -6.91 32.00 7.70
C GLY A 155 -8.14 32.34 6.87
N GLN A 156 -8.31 31.82 5.66
CA GLN A 156 -9.46 32.08 4.78
C GLN A 156 -10.48 30.95 4.89
N LYS A 157 -11.75 31.31 5.03
CA LYS A 157 -12.87 30.36 5.02
C LYS A 157 -13.19 29.92 3.58
N ILE A 158 -13.37 28.62 3.40
CA ILE A 158 -13.88 28.00 2.19
C ILE A 158 -15.17 27.26 2.57
N ASP A 159 -16.30 27.66 2.04
CA ASP A 159 -17.57 26.98 2.28
C ASP A 159 -17.62 25.69 1.44
N CYS A 160 -18.10 24.60 2.04
CA CYS A 160 -18.34 23.32 1.36
C CYS A 160 -19.49 22.57 2.03
N GLU A 161 -20.16 21.71 1.28
CA GLU A 161 -21.23 20.84 1.77
C GLU A 161 -20.71 19.53 2.35
N TYR A 162 -19.63 19.01 1.80
CA TYR A 162 -19.03 17.73 2.16
C TYR A 162 -17.52 17.88 2.37
N ILE A 163 -16.99 17.07 3.27
CA ILE A 163 -15.54 16.88 3.43
C ILE A 163 -15.22 15.40 3.32
N VAL A 164 -14.20 15.05 2.55
CA VAL A 164 -13.59 13.74 2.55
C VAL A 164 -12.19 13.86 3.15
N LEU A 165 -12.00 13.27 4.32
CA LEU A 165 -10.70 13.23 4.99
C LEU A 165 -9.89 12.05 4.47
N ALA A 166 -8.94 12.31 3.59
CA ALA A 166 -8.03 11.33 2.99
C ALA A 166 -6.56 11.65 3.30
N SER A 167 -6.28 12.07 4.54
CA SER A 167 -5.00 12.64 4.97
C SER A 167 -3.97 11.59 5.42
N GLY A 168 -4.18 10.30 5.12
CA GLY A 168 -3.26 9.23 5.49
C GLY A 168 -2.96 9.24 7.00
N MET A 169 -1.69 9.23 7.38
CA MET A 169 -1.27 9.15 8.79
C MET A 169 -1.67 10.37 9.64
N TRP A 170 -2.00 11.52 9.04
CA TRP A 170 -2.49 12.71 9.75
C TRP A 170 -4.00 12.67 10.03
N SER A 171 -4.73 11.69 9.52
CA SER A 171 -6.20 11.68 9.59
C SER A 171 -6.72 11.72 11.03
N ARG A 172 -6.06 11.06 11.98
CA ARG A 172 -6.45 11.12 13.40
C ARG A 172 -6.47 12.56 13.92
N GLN A 173 -5.35 13.26 13.80
CA GLN A 173 -5.22 14.61 14.35
C GLN A 173 -5.99 15.69 13.57
N ILE A 174 -6.31 15.43 12.29
CA ILE A 174 -7.18 16.33 11.53
C ILE A 174 -8.65 16.07 11.89
N GLY A 175 -9.05 14.81 12.08
CA GLY A 175 -10.39 14.45 12.56
C GLY A 175 -10.73 15.06 13.92
N GLU A 176 -9.75 15.10 14.83
CA GLU A 176 -9.89 15.75 16.15
C GLU A 176 -10.29 17.23 16.05
N LYS A 177 -9.91 17.94 14.97
CA LYS A 177 -10.36 19.33 14.72
C LYS A 177 -11.86 19.45 14.50
N ALA A 178 -12.55 18.38 14.14
CA ALA A 178 -14.00 18.30 14.00
C ALA A 178 -14.66 17.53 15.16
N GLY A 179 -13.92 17.14 16.19
CA GLY A 179 -14.41 16.32 17.29
C GLY A 179 -14.61 14.85 16.92
N VAL A 180 -14.02 14.37 15.82
CA VAL A 180 -14.13 12.99 15.34
C VAL A 180 -12.91 12.19 15.78
N SER A 181 -13.17 11.02 16.38
CA SER A 181 -12.11 10.07 16.80
C SER A 181 -11.84 9.06 15.71
N ILE A 182 -10.67 9.12 15.12
CA ILE A 182 -10.24 8.19 14.06
C ILE A 182 -9.23 7.21 14.63
N PRO A 183 -9.56 5.90 14.75
CA PRO A 183 -8.68 4.88 15.32
C PRO A 183 -7.58 4.48 14.33
N LEU A 184 -6.59 5.33 14.18
CA LEU A 184 -5.47 5.15 13.27
C LEU A 184 -4.17 5.53 13.97
N TYR A 185 -3.13 4.72 13.80
CA TYR A 185 -1.81 5.01 14.34
C TYR A 185 -0.70 4.71 13.32
N PRO A 186 0.28 5.61 13.16
CA PRO A 186 1.44 5.34 12.32
C PRO A 186 2.45 4.45 13.07
N ALA A 187 3.00 3.47 12.36
CA ALA A 187 4.09 2.63 12.81
C ALA A 187 5.26 2.70 11.84
N GLU A 188 6.45 2.36 12.32
CA GLU A 188 7.63 2.21 11.46
C GLU A 188 7.45 0.99 10.55
N HIS A 189 7.86 1.11 9.31
CA HIS A 189 7.84 0.03 8.33
C HIS A 189 9.13 0.00 7.53
N PHE A 190 9.61 -1.21 7.21
CA PHE A 190 10.98 -1.42 6.76
C PHE A 190 11.06 -2.18 5.45
N TYR A 191 12.04 -1.82 4.64
CA TYR A 191 12.54 -2.63 3.54
C TYR A 191 14.00 -2.30 3.23
N ILE A 192 14.66 -3.20 2.53
CA ILE A 192 15.97 -2.93 1.93
C ILE A 192 15.89 -2.99 0.41
N ILE A 193 16.82 -2.29 -0.25
CA ILE A 193 17.09 -2.45 -1.66
C ILE A 193 18.53 -2.94 -1.78
N THR A 194 18.75 -4.02 -2.52
CA THR A 194 20.07 -4.57 -2.73
C THR A 194 20.89 -3.73 -3.71
N GLU A 195 22.21 -3.96 -3.76
CA GLU A 195 22.98 -3.61 -4.93
C GLU A 195 22.49 -4.41 -6.16
N PRO A 196 22.86 -4.01 -7.40
CA PRO A 196 22.48 -4.73 -8.60
C PRO A 196 22.91 -6.21 -8.52
N ILE A 197 22.00 -7.10 -8.89
CA ILE A 197 22.21 -8.54 -8.91
C ILE A 197 22.40 -8.99 -10.37
N GLU A 198 23.53 -9.62 -10.63
CA GLU A 198 23.85 -10.10 -11.96
C GLU A 198 22.83 -11.16 -12.45
N ASN A 199 22.43 -11.05 -13.71
CA ASN A 199 21.45 -11.94 -14.34
C ASN A 199 20.07 -12.01 -13.67
N LEU A 200 19.69 -11.04 -12.83
CA LEU A 200 18.36 -10.96 -12.27
C LEU A 200 17.31 -10.76 -13.39
N SER A 201 16.31 -11.60 -13.42
CA SER A 201 15.22 -11.48 -14.40
C SER A 201 14.43 -10.18 -14.18
N LYS A 202 14.36 -9.32 -15.21
CA LYS A 202 13.55 -8.09 -15.19
C LYS A 202 12.05 -8.36 -15.17
N THR A 203 11.64 -9.59 -15.45
CA THR A 203 10.24 -10.05 -15.41
C THR A 203 9.96 -10.89 -14.17
N LEU A 204 10.84 -10.85 -13.17
CA LEU A 204 10.59 -11.52 -11.89
C LEU A 204 9.28 -11.02 -11.30
N PRO A 205 8.33 -11.91 -10.96
CA PRO A 205 7.10 -11.48 -10.29
C PRO A 205 7.39 -10.98 -8.88
N VAL A 206 6.43 -10.32 -8.27
CA VAL A 206 6.44 -10.15 -6.84
C VAL A 206 6.33 -11.52 -6.18
N ILE A 207 7.24 -11.87 -5.26
CA ILE A 207 7.18 -13.13 -4.53
C ILE A 207 6.90 -12.83 -3.07
N ARG A 208 5.84 -13.45 -2.52
CA ARG A 208 5.37 -13.26 -1.15
C ARG A 208 5.54 -14.55 -0.36
N ASP A 209 6.27 -14.47 0.73
CA ASP A 209 6.41 -15.53 1.72
C ASP A 209 5.75 -15.07 3.03
N PHE A 210 4.44 -15.30 3.12
CA PHE A 210 3.67 -14.86 4.30
C PHE A 210 4.02 -15.64 5.57
N ASP A 211 4.54 -16.87 5.45
CA ASP A 211 4.93 -17.67 6.61
C ASP A 211 6.18 -17.08 7.26
N ASN A 212 7.09 -16.53 6.45
CA ASN A 212 8.29 -15.83 6.89
C ASN A 212 8.13 -14.30 6.92
N ARG A 213 6.92 -13.78 6.66
CA ARG A 213 6.58 -12.35 6.72
C ARG A 213 7.43 -11.47 5.81
N THR A 214 7.86 -12.01 4.68
CA THR A 214 8.72 -11.31 3.72
C THR A 214 8.11 -11.30 2.34
N TYR A 215 8.52 -10.33 1.55
CA TYR A 215 8.26 -10.31 0.11
C TYR A 215 9.46 -9.73 -0.63
N ILE A 216 9.61 -10.11 -1.88
CA ILE A 216 10.59 -9.50 -2.77
C ILE A 216 9.92 -8.93 -4.02
N LYS A 217 10.52 -7.88 -4.54
CA LYS A 217 10.16 -7.25 -5.81
C LYS A 217 11.42 -6.88 -6.58
N GLU A 218 11.45 -7.20 -7.88
CA GLU A 218 12.47 -6.66 -8.77
C GLU A 218 12.38 -5.13 -8.88
N ASP A 219 13.52 -4.45 -8.82
CA ASP A 219 13.62 -2.99 -8.85
C ASP A 219 14.85 -2.54 -9.65
N ALA A 220 14.69 -2.43 -10.97
CA ALA A 220 15.75 -2.01 -11.89
C ALA A 220 17.08 -2.78 -11.72
N GLY A 221 16.99 -4.11 -11.77
CA GLY A 221 18.15 -5.01 -11.62
C GLY A 221 18.56 -5.26 -10.18
N LYS A 222 17.80 -4.75 -9.20
CA LYS A 222 17.97 -4.95 -7.77
C LYS A 222 16.77 -5.69 -7.19
N ILE A 223 16.87 -6.13 -5.96
CA ILE A 223 15.74 -6.69 -5.22
C ILE A 223 15.37 -5.72 -4.07
N LEU A 224 14.12 -5.31 -4.03
CA LEU A 224 13.53 -4.78 -2.81
C LEU A 224 13.05 -5.95 -1.98
N VAL A 225 13.53 -6.04 -0.73
CA VAL A 225 13.08 -7.01 0.27
C VAL A 225 12.30 -6.26 1.34
N GLY A 226 11.01 -6.49 1.41
CA GLY A 226 10.14 -5.88 2.43
C GLY A 226 9.66 -6.91 3.44
N ILE A 227 9.24 -6.42 4.59
CA ILE A 227 8.79 -7.25 5.70
C ILE A 227 7.43 -6.77 6.22
N PHE A 228 6.71 -7.67 6.90
CA PHE A 228 5.56 -7.35 7.72
C PHE A 228 5.78 -7.88 9.13
N GLU A 229 6.27 -7.02 9.99
CA GLU A 229 6.68 -7.33 11.35
C GLU A 229 5.53 -7.94 12.17
N SER A 230 5.86 -8.88 13.07
CA SER A 230 4.90 -9.38 14.06
C SER A 230 4.64 -8.40 15.19
N GLN A 231 5.61 -7.52 15.45
CA GLN A 231 5.55 -6.45 16.43
C GLN A 231 6.03 -5.16 15.78
N SER A 232 5.10 -4.31 15.40
CA SER A 232 5.42 -3.01 14.81
C SER A 232 5.91 -2.04 15.87
N ILE A 233 6.82 -1.16 15.48
CA ILE A 233 7.32 -0.07 16.34
C ILE A 233 6.40 1.14 16.13
N PRO A 234 5.71 1.63 17.17
CA PRO A 234 4.88 2.83 17.04
C PRO A 234 5.75 4.05 16.68
N ALA A 235 5.38 4.71 15.57
CA ALA A 235 6.05 5.94 15.18
C ALA A 235 5.63 7.10 16.10
N TRP A 236 6.60 7.92 16.51
CA TRP A 236 6.36 9.10 17.37
C TRP A 236 5.61 8.81 18.69
N ASP A 237 5.84 7.65 19.29
CA ASP A 237 5.18 7.21 20.52
C ASP A 237 5.27 8.25 21.66
N LYS A 238 6.41 8.92 21.81
CA LYS A 238 6.65 9.93 22.86
C LYS A 238 5.79 11.18 22.72
N ILE A 239 5.50 11.60 21.49
CA ILE A 239 4.69 12.80 21.24
C ILE A 239 3.26 12.47 20.84
N ASN A 240 2.95 11.21 20.55
CA ASN A 240 1.64 10.69 20.18
C ASN A 240 0.96 11.49 19.05
N LYS A 241 1.76 12.07 18.15
CA LYS A 241 1.32 12.96 17.08
C LYS A 241 2.29 12.89 15.91
N VAL A 242 1.78 12.86 14.67
CA VAL A 242 2.60 13.05 13.48
C VAL A 242 3.04 14.52 13.40
N PRO A 243 4.34 14.83 13.27
CA PRO A 243 4.78 16.21 13.12
C PRO A 243 4.15 16.88 11.89
N GLU A 244 3.75 18.14 12.07
CA GLU A 244 3.07 18.88 10.99
C GLU A 244 3.99 19.18 9.79
N ASN A 245 5.30 19.26 10.04
CA ASN A 245 6.33 19.51 9.02
C ASN A 245 6.97 18.22 8.48
N PHE A 246 6.48 17.04 8.84
CA PHE A 246 7.02 15.78 8.32
C PHE A 246 6.63 15.62 6.85
N SER A 247 7.62 15.60 5.97
CA SER A 247 7.43 15.55 4.52
C SER A 247 8.62 14.86 3.88
N PHE A 248 8.41 13.82 3.09
CA PHE A 248 9.47 12.99 2.51
C PHE A 248 10.50 12.50 3.54
N GLY A 249 10.04 12.25 4.75
CA GLY A 249 10.91 11.89 5.86
C GLY A 249 11.13 10.39 5.97
N GLU A 250 12.29 10.04 6.51
CA GLU A 250 12.66 8.67 6.88
C GLU A 250 12.98 8.65 8.37
N PHE A 251 12.89 7.45 8.98
CA PHE A 251 13.40 7.19 10.32
C PHE A 251 14.84 6.69 10.26
N GLN A 252 15.48 6.62 11.44
CA GLN A 252 16.79 6.00 11.54
C GLN A 252 16.72 4.51 11.20
N GLU A 253 17.77 4.00 10.61
CA GLU A 253 17.91 2.58 10.32
C GLU A 253 17.85 1.76 11.62
N ASN A 254 17.05 0.70 11.62
CA ASN A 254 16.94 -0.23 12.73
C ASN A 254 17.23 -1.65 12.23
N PHE A 255 18.50 -1.91 12.00
CA PHE A 255 18.95 -3.18 11.47
C PHE A 255 18.70 -4.34 12.43
N GLU A 256 18.86 -4.11 13.74
CA GLU A 256 18.59 -5.12 14.77
C GLU A 256 17.14 -5.63 14.71
N HIS A 257 16.18 -4.74 14.46
CA HIS A 257 14.77 -5.10 14.28
C HIS A 257 14.53 -5.85 12.94
N PHE A 258 15.24 -5.48 11.90
CA PHE A 258 15.08 -6.06 10.55
C PHE A 258 15.80 -7.40 10.37
N GLU A 259 16.93 -7.61 11.03
CA GLU A 259 17.85 -8.76 10.85
C GLU A 259 17.15 -10.13 10.92
N PRO A 260 16.27 -10.43 11.89
CA PRO A 260 15.61 -11.74 11.96
C PRO A 260 14.78 -12.07 10.71
N TYR A 261 14.15 -11.07 10.11
CA TYR A 261 13.35 -11.23 8.88
C TYR A 261 14.26 -11.34 7.65
N LEU A 262 15.36 -10.60 7.63
CA LEU A 262 16.36 -10.72 6.56
C LEU A 262 16.96 -12.12 6.55
N ALA A 263 17.25 -12.72 7.70
CA ALA A 263 17.76 -14.08 7.80
C ALA A 263 16.79 -15.10 7.19
N THR A 264 15.48 -14.94 7.43
CA THR A 264 14.46 -15.80 6.78
C THR A 264 14.35 -15.54 5.28
N ALA A 265 14.48 -14.28 4.85
CA ALA A 265 14.50 -13.92 3.44
C ALA A 265 15.72 -14.54 2.71
N ILE A 266 16.91 -14.51 3.31
CA ILE A 266 18.12 -15.14 2.75
C ILE A 266 17.92 -16.65 2.60
N LYS A 267 17.34 -17.32 3.60
CA LYS A 267 17.01 -18.75 3.51
C LYS A 267 16.09 -19.05 2.32
N ARG A 268 15.09 -18.21 2.10
CA ARG A 268 14.13 -18.35 1.00
C ARG A 268 14.70 -17.94 -0.35
N PHE A 269 15.52 -16.92 -0.39
CA PHE A 269 16.12 -16.34 -1.58
C PHE A 269 17.66 -16.31 -1.43
N PRO A 270 18.37 -17.41 -1.68
CA PRO A 270 19.81 -17.52 -1.41
C PRO A 270 20.68 -16.48 -2.13
N VAL A 271 20.19 -15.90 -3.22
CA VAL A 271 20.86 -14.80 -3.92
C VAL A 271 21.12 -13.59 -3.02
N LEU A 272 20.34 -13.42 -1.97
CA LEU A 272 20.50 -12.33 -1.00
C LEU A 272 21.72 -12.51 -0.08
N GLU A 273 22.27 -13.71 0.07
CA GLU A 273 23.41 -13.98 0.95
C GLU A 273 24.65 -13.18 0.53
N THR A 274 24.83 -12.98 -0.76
CA THR A 274 25.98 -12.26 -1.31
C THR A 274 25.63 -10.87 -1.85
N ALA A 275 24.35 -10.50 -1.83
CA ALA A 275 23.91 -9.21 -2.31
C ALA A 275 24.23 -8.11 -1.28
N GLY A 276 24.94 -7.05 -1.69
CA GLY A 276 25.14 -5.87 -0.87
C GLY A 276 23.82 -5.11 -0.65
N ILE A 277 23.71 -4.39 0.45
CA ILE A 277 22.57 -3.48 0.73
C ILE A 277 22.93 -2.08 0.22
N ARG A 278 22.21 -1.61 -0.76
CA ARG A 278 22.33 -0.25 -1.31
C ARG A 278 21.58 0.79 -0.46
N LYS A 279 20.38 0.42 -0.01
CA LYS A 279 19.51 1.28 0.79
C LYS A 279 18.81 0.44 1.86
N PHE A 280 18.91 0.87 3.08
CA PHE A 280 17.97 0.51 4.15
C PHE A 280 16.94 1.61 4.25
N PHE A 281 15.69 1.26 4.28
CA PHE A 281 14.60 2.22 4.43
C PHE A 281 13.79 1.93 5.67
N SER A 282 13.52 2.97 6.45
CA SER A 282 12.54 2.97 7.53
C SER A 282 11.68 4.22 7.42
N GLY A 283 10.38 4.06 7.35
CA GLY A 283 9.44 5.18 7.25
C GLY A 283 8.09 4.87 7.87
N PRO A 284 7.24 5.88 8.02
CA PRO A 284 5.93 5.69 8.63
C PRO A 284 4.96 4.99 7.67
N GLU A 285 4.16 4.08 8.20
CA GLU A 285 2.97 3.52 7.57
C GLU A 285 1.81 3.59 8.56
N SER A 286 0.58 3.80 8.10
CA SER A 286 -0.57 3.97 9.00
C SER A 286 -1.45 2.74 9.08
N PHE A 287 -1.77 2.34 10.31
CA PHE A 287 -2.55 1.14 10.60
C PHE A 287 -3.77 1.44 11.46
N THR A 288 -4.82 0.67 11.22
CA THR A 288 -6.02 0.58 12.07
C THR A 288 -5.92 -0.65 12.96
N PRO A 289 -6.56 -0.69 14.16
CA PRO A 289 -6.46 -1.81 15.09
C PRO A 289 -6.94 -3.14 14.53
N ASP A 290 -7.91 -3.12 13.63
CA ASP A 290 -8.52 -4.28 13.00
C ASP A 290 -8.03 -4.56 11.57
N THR A 291 -7.05 -3.79 11.11
CA THR A 291 -6.49 -3.86 9.74
C THR A 291 -7.50 -3.60 8.61
N ASN A 292 -8.68 -3.05 8.93
CA ASN A 292 -9.65 -2.65 7.93
C ASN A 292 -9.54 -1.17 7.58
N THR A 293 -9.81 -0.85 6.33
CA THR A 293 -9.87 0.55 5.86
C THR A 293 -11.04 1.28 6.51
N LEU A 294 -10.81 2.49 6.98
CA LEU A 294 -11.84 3.41 7.43
C LEU A 294 -12.40 4.15 6.22
N LEU A 295 -13.63 3.83 5.85
CA LEU A 295 -14.27 4.35 4.65
C LEU A 295 -15.75 4.59 4.92
N GLY A 296 -16.21 5.83 4.79
CA GLY A 296 -17.60 6.22 4.92
C GLY A 296 -17.83 7.51 5.71
N GLU A 297 -19.09 7.84 5.90
CA GLU A 297 -19.50 8.97 6.72
C GLU A 297 -19.32 8.68 8.21
N VAL A 298 -18.81 9.66 8.97
CA VAL A 298 -18.65 9.51 10.42
C VAL A 298 -19.94 9.83 11.15
N PRO A 299 -20.28 9.12 12.24
CA PRO A 299 -21.55 9.35 12.95
C PRO A 299 -21.59 10.66 13.73
N GLU A 300 -20.45 11.28 14.06
CA GLU A 300 -20.36 12.46 14.90
C GLU A 300 -20.69 13.74 14.14
N VAL A 301 -20.43 13.79 12.82
CA VAL A 301 -20.58 15.00 12.00
C VAL A 301 -21.16 14.64 10.64
N GLU A 302 -22.37 15.13 10.36
CA GLU A 302 -23.04 14.94 9.07
C GLU A 302 -22.23 15.53 7.92
N ASN A 303 -22.16 14.81 6.80
CA ASN A 303 -21.41 15.17 5.59
C ASN A 303 -19.87 15.17 5.77
N PHE A 304 -19.39 14.54 6.82
CA PHE A 304 -17.95 14.33 7.01
C PHE A 304 -17.60 12.88 6.75
N PHE A 305 -16.90 12.64 5.65
CA PHE A 305 -16.45 11.30 5.21
C PHE A 305 -14.99 11.10 5.55
N VAL A 306 -14.63 9.86 5.85
CA VAL A 306 -13.23 9.42 6.02
C VAL A 306 -12.86 8.42 4.96
N CYS A 307 -11.62 8.51 4.47
CA CYS A 307 -11.01 7.58 3.54
C CYS A 307 -9.53 7.43 3.92
N CYS A 308 -9.26 6.61 4.94
CA CYS A 308 -7.93 6.49 5.53
C CYS A 308 -7.71 5.09 6.12
N GLY A 309 -6.52 4.84 6.71
CA GLY A 309 -6.19 3.55 7.30
C GLY A 309 -6.16 2.43 6.26
N LEU A 310 -5.46 2.64 5.15
CA LEU A 310 -5.38 1.66 4.07
C LEU A 310 -4.41 0.50 4.35
N ASN A 311 -3.73 0.51 5.50
CA ASN A 311 -2.94 -0.63 6.02
C ASN A 311 -2.01 -1.24 4.96
N SER A 312 -1.10 -0.45 4.41
CA SER A 312 -0.12 -0.82 3.34
C SER A 312 -0.72 -1.25 1.99
N ILE A 313 -2.03 -1.11 1.78
CA ILE A 313 -2.66 -1.48 0.50
C ILE A 313 -3.12 -0.27 -0.32
N GLY A 314 -2.72 0.95 0.06
CA GLY A 314 -3.20 2.20 -0.53
C GLY A 314 -3.01 2.30 -2.04
N ILE A 315 -1.83 1.95 -2.54
CA ILE A 315 -1.54 2.00 -3.99
C ILE A 315 -2.45 1.03 -4.77
N GLY A 316 -2.66 -0.18 -4.26
CA GLY A 316 -3.52 -1.18 -4.90
C GLY A 316 -5.02 -0.96 -4.69
N SER A 317 -5.43 0.06 -3.94
CA SER A 317 -6.84 0.26 -3.57
C SER A 317 -7.35 1.68 -3.82
N GLY A 318 -6.47 2.66 -4.07
CA GLY A 318 -6.79 4.09 -4.12
C GLY A 318 -7.91 4.45 -5.11
N GLY A 319 -7.89 3.88 -6.31
CA GLY A 319 -8.95 4.12 -7.29
C GLY A 319 -10.32 3.62 -6.85
N GLY A 320 -10.36 2.40 -6.28
CA GLY A 320 -11.62 1.78 -5.84
C GLY A 320 -12.22 2.45 -4.59
N VAL A 321 -11.38 2.84 -3.62
CA VAL A 321 -11.90 3.58 -2.46
C VAL A 321 -12.39 4.96 -2.86
N GLY A 322 -11.72 5.63 -3.81
CA GLY A 322 -12.19 6.90 -4.37
C GLY A 322 -13.55 6.76 -5.07
N LYS A 323 -13.74 5.69 -5.86
CA LYS A 323 -15.03 5.37 -6.49
C LYS A 323 -16.13 5.18 -5.45
N VAL A 324 -15.92 4.32 -4.47
CA VAL A 324 -16.92 4.04 -3.42
C VAL A 324 -17.30 5.33 -2.68
N THR A 325 -16.30 6.16 -2.33
CA THR A 325 -16.57 7.44 -1.65
C THR A 325 -17.39 8.41 -2.51
N ALA A 326 -17.13 8.43 -3.83
CA ALA A 326 -17.86 9.30 -4.73
C ALA A 326 -19.29 8.82 -5.03
N GLU A 327 -19.55 7.52 -4.93
CA GLU A 327 -20.87 6.92 -5.14
C GLU A 327 -21.76 6.99 -3.87
N TRP A 328 -21.15 7.10 -2.71
CA TRP A 328 -21.86 7.24 -1.43
C TRP A 328 -22.50 8.63 -1.31
#